data_6aa5cd930b449ad4242a9ec39dc64351
#
_entry.id   6aa5cd930b449ad4242a9ec39dc64351
#
_cell.length_a   1.000
_cell.length_b   1.000
_cell.length_c   1.000
_cell.angle_alpha   90.00
_cell.angle_beta   90.00
_cell.angle_gamma   90.00
#
_symmetry.space_group_name_H-M   'P 1'
#
loop_
_entity.id
_entity.type
_entity.pdbx_description
1 polymer ?
#
loop_
_entity_poly.entity_id
_entity_poly.type
_entity_poly.pdbx_seq_one_letter_code
_entity_poly.pdbx_strand_id
1 'polypeptide(L)'
;MCIRDSYWFLTAYLFLYILLPFVGMGLRRMTKQQFQVALVLLFVTFCLLKSVLPFRLEEDGKGYDCLWYLCVFCSAAYLRRFGIPFLQKKSRALLLYLIGIFGTFGEAMLLHLFYLKTGSLELILKIPYEYNHIFPFLASLGLFCLFLDSSIQGKIGSVAVKLAPYTLGVYLLHENLGVRYAWQKWLGVEQIDGVLPLLLWTVLVVVVVFVLGILVDFVRKAICDGLHKIFLHIRPYRSLTEKIRDVDTMFKREVME
;
A
#
# COMPACT_ATOMS: atom_id res chain seq x y z
N MET A 1 -14.69 -2.78 18.63
CA MET A 1 -13.88 -2.48 17.42
C MET A 1 -12.70 -1.63 17.88
N CYS A 2 -11.48 -2.15 17.75
CA CYS A 2 -10.29 -1.50 18.30
C CYS A 2 -9.76 -0.44 17.30
N ILE A 3 -9.23 0.68 17.79
CA ILE A 3 -8.57 1.72 16.96
C ILE A 3 -7.51 1.10 16.03
N ARG A 4 -6.86 0.02 16.50
CA ARG A 4 -5.87 -0.75 15.72
C ARG A 4 -6.43 -1.32 14.41
N ASP A 5 -7.71 -1.70 14.38
CA ASP A 5 -8.34 -2.32 13.21
C ASP A 5 -8.66 -1.30 12.10
N SER A 6 -8.75 -0.02 12.44
CA SER A 6 -9.01 1.05 11.47
C SER A 6 -7.74 1.61 10.84
N TYR A 7 -6.64 1.63 11.59
CA TYR A 7 -5.37 2.17 11.13
C TYR A 7 -4.28 1.09 11.00
N TRP A 8 -4.69 -0.12 10.58
CA TRP A 8 -3.79 -1.26 10.39
C TRP A 8 -2.59 -0.92 9.50
N PHE A 9 -2.83 -0.18 8.41
CA PHE A 9 -1.78 0.27 7.50
C PHE A 9 -0.74 1.13 8.23
N LEU A 10 -1.19 2.14 8.96
CA LEU A 10 -0.29 3.02 9.70
C LEU A 10 0.50 2.25 10.76
N THR A 11 -0.16 1.32 11.45
CA THR A 11 0.48 0.48 12.47
C THR A 11 1.57 -0.39 11.86
N ALA A 12 1.25 -1.12 10.78
CA ALA A 12 2.22 -1.96 10.07
C ALA A 12 3.38 -1.14 9.49
N TYR A 13 3.08 0.05 8.94
CA TYR A 13 4.07 0.98 8.42
C TYR A 13 5.03 1.50 9.52
N LEU A 14 4.51 1.86 10.69
CA LEU A 14 5.34 2.30 11.83
C LEU A 14 6.28 1.19 12.31
N PHE A 15 5.79 -0.03 12.42
CA PHE A 15 6.65 -1.17 12.76
C PHE A 15 7.73 -1.39 11.69
N LEU A 16 7.36 -1.36 10.41
CA LEU A 16 8.34 -1.44 9.34
C LEU A 16 9.37 -0.32 9.46
N TYR A 17 8.94 0.93 9.68
CA TYR A 17 9.83 2.09 9.80
C TYR A 17 10.88 1.92 10.91
N ILE A 18 10.49 1.34 12.06
CA ILE A 18 11.41 1.01 13.16
C ILE A 18 12.43 -0.07 12.74
N LEU A 19 12.00 -1.03 11.91
CA LEU A 19 12.84 -2.14 11.44
C LEU A 19 13.76 -1.74 10.28
N LEU A 20 13.44 -0.68 9.54
CA LEU A 20 14.17 -0.28 8.31
C LEU A 20 15.70 -0.16 8.47
N PRO A 21 16.25 0.43 9.54
CA PRO A 21 17.71 0.53 9.69
C PRO A 21 18.38 -0.85 9.76
N PHE A 22 17.80 -1.77 10.51
CA PHE A 22 18.33 -3.13 10.68
C PHE A 22 18.22 -3.94 9.39
N VAL A 23 17.06 -3.89 8.76
CA VAL A 23 16.80 -4.56 7.48
C VAL A 23 17.69 -3.95 6.39
N GLY A 24 17.78 -2.63 6.30
CA GLY A 24 18.60 -1.92 5.32
C GLY A 24 20.07 -2.30 5.43
N MET A 25 20.67 -2.33 6.63
CA MET A 25 22.03 -2.77 6.87
C MET A 25 22.24 -4.23 6.42
N GLY A 26 21.28 -5.12 6.72
CA GLY A 26 21.33 -6.51 6.28
C GLY A 26 21.31 -6.63 4.75
N LEU A 27 20.37 -5.99 4.10
CA LEU A 27 20.21 -6.04 2.65
C LEU A 27 21.40 -5.47 1.88
N ARG A 28 22.06 -4.43 2.41
CA ARG A 28 23.24 -3.84 1.76
C ARG A 28 24.44 -4.79 1.73
N ARG A 29 24.60 -5.61 2.76
CA ARG A 29 25.71 -6.58 2.86
C ARG A 29 25.47 -7.83 2.00
N MET A 30 24.23 -8.07 1.54
CA MET A 30 23.89 -9.24 0.73
C MET A 30 24.44 -9.09 -0.69
N THR A 31 25.00 -10.18 -1.21
CA THR A 31 25.24 -10.33 -2.65
C THR A 31 23.92 -10.43 -3.40
N LYS A 32 23.93 -10.23 -4.72
CA LYS A 32 22.75 -10.37 -5.56
C LYS A 32 22.07 -11.74 -5.38
N GLN A 33 22.85 -12.80 -5.34
CA GLN A 33 22.33 -14.18 -5.18
C GLN A 33 21.70 -14.40 -3.80
N GLN A 34 22.37 -13.95 -2.72
CA GLN A 34 21.83 -14.03 -1.37
C GLN A 34 20.51 -13.27 -1.25
N PHE A 35 20.43 -12.07 -1.84
CA PHE A 35 19.21 -11.29 -1.82
C PHE A 35 18.07 -11.98 -2.61
N GLN A 36 18.39 -12.57 -3.79
CA GLN A 36 17.41 -13.35 -4.55
C GLN A 36 16.86 -14.53 -3.76
N VAL A 37 17.75 -15.32 -3.12
CA VAL A 37 17.33 -16.44 -2.28
C VAL A 37 16.44 -15.98 -1.13
N ALA A 38 16.83 -14.91 -0.42
CA ALA A 38 16.00 -14.35 0.67
C ALA A 38 14.63 -13.91 0.17
N LEU A 39 14.57 -13.20 -0.99
CA LEU A 39 13.29 -12.80 -1.59
C LEU A 39 12.43 -13.98 -2.00
N VAL A 40 13.02 -15.00 -2.62
CA VAL A 40 12.28 -16.21 -3.01
C VAL A 40 11.70 -16.91 -1.78
N LEU A 41 12.49 -17.05 -0.72
CA LEU A 41 12.01 -17.66 0.53
C LEU A 41 10.86 -16.87 1.15
N LEU A 42 11.00 -15.54 1.26
CA LEU A 42 9.93 -14.67 1.77
C LEU A 42 8.67 -14.78 0.90
N PHE A 43 8.84 -14.74 -0.41
CA PHE A 43 7.73 -14.77 -1.35
C PHE A 43 7.03 -16.14 -1.37
N VAL A 44 7.77 -17.23 -1.34
CA VAL A 44 7.21 -18.59 -1.24
C VAL A 44 6.42 -18.73 0.05
N THR A 45 6.99 -18.30 1.18
CA THR A 45 6.36 -18.48 2.50
C THR A 45 5.10 -17.62 2.66
N PHE A 46 5.15 -16.34 2.32
CA PHE A 46 4.08 -15.40 2.65
C PHE A 46 3.11 -15.11 1.49
N CYS A 47 3.41 -15.56 0.28
CA CYS A 47 2.60 -15.31 -0.90
C CYS A 47 2.22 -16.61 -1.64
N LEU A 48 3.20 -17.35 -2.15
CA LEU A 48 2.96 -18.46 -3.06
C LEU A 48 2.27 -19.64 -2.38
N LEU A 49 2.73 -20.08 -1.21
CA LEU A 49 2.12 -21.19 -0.48
C LEU A 49 0.64 -20.95 -0.21
N LYS A 50 0.30 -19.74 0.22
CA LYS A 50 -1.07 -19.34 0.47
C LYS A 50 -1.93 -19.29 -0.80
N SER A 51 -1.34 -18.86 -1.92
CA SER A 51 -2.05 -18.72 -3.19
C SER A 51 -2.37 -20.08 -3.84
N VAL A 52 -1.53 -21.09 -3.60
CA VAL A 52 -1.67 -22.46 -4.19
C VAL A 52 -2.39 -23.40 -3.24
N LEU A 53 -2.08 -23.30 -1.96
CA LEU A 53 -2.68 -24.15 -0.93
C LEU A 53 -3.54 -23.24 -0.04
N PRO A 54 -4.79 -23.62 0.28
CA PRO A 54 -5.63 -22.87 1.22
C PRO A 54 -5.12 -23.00 2.66
N PHE A 55 -3.80 -22.99 2.82
CA PHE A 55 -3.08 -23.11 4.07
C PHE A 55 -2.73 -21.71 4.59
N ARG A 56 -3.23 -21.38 5.76
CA ARG A 56 -2.90 -20.14 6.45
C ARG A 56 -1.91 -20.41 7.56
N LEU A 57 -0.82 -19.67 7.56
CA LEU A 57 0.02 -19.56 8.75
C LEU A 57 -0.76 -18.82 9.83
N GLU A 58 -0.56 -19.18 11.09
CA GLU A 58 -1.23 -18.55 12.24
C GLU A 58 -0.96 -17.02 12.26
N GLU A 59 0.23 -16.63 11.83
CA GLU A 59 0.68 -15.24 11.74
C GLU A 59 0.20 -14.50 10.46
N ASP A 60 -0.61 -15.14 9.61
CA ASP A 60 -1.04 -14.53 8.35
C ASP A 60 -2.17 -13.53 8.54
N GLY A 61 -1.84 -12.27 8.58
CA GLY A 61 -2.74 -11.13 8.63
C GLY A 61 -3.38 -10.77 7.29
N LYS A 62 -3.42 -11.65 6.27
CA LYS A 62 -3.99 -11.39 4.93
C LYS A 62 -3.29 -10.25 4.17
N GLY A 63 -2.03 -10.02 4.50
CA GLY A 63 -1.25 -8.91 3.97
C GLY A 63 -1.46 -7.58 4.71
N TYR A 64 -2.16 -7.59 5.86
CA TYR A 64 -2.32 -6.42 6.74
C TYR A 64 -1.26 -6.34 7.84
N ASP A 65 -0.24 -7.18 7.79
CA ASP A 65 0.80 -7.34 8.80
C ASP A 65 2.16 -6.77 8.37
N CYS A 66 3.03 -6.55 9.36
CA CYS A 66 4.36 -6.01 9.14
C CYS A 66 5.26 -6.95 8.31
N LEU A 67 5.05 -8.26 8.38
CA LEU A 67 5.86 -9.23 7.64
C LEU A 67 5.62 -9.12 6.13
N TRP A 68 4.35 -8.94 5.72
CA TRP A 68 4.04 -8.69 4.31
C TRP A 68 4.63 -7.36 3.83
N TYR A 69 4.56 -6.30 4.65
CA TYR A 69 5.21 -5.01 4.33
C TYR A 69 6.72 -5.16 4.18
N LEU A 70 7.35 -6.00 5.00
CA LEU A 70 8.76 -6.33 4.87
C LEU A 70 9.06 -7.03 3.52
N CYS A 71 8.22 -7.98 3.11
CA CYS A 71 8.35 -8.65 1.79
C CYS A 71 8.26 -7.64 0.64
N VAL A 72 7.27 -6.72 0.69
CA VAL A 72 7.09 -5.67 -0.32
C VAL A 72 8.27 -4.70 -0.32
N PHE A 73 8.75 -4.30 0.87
CA PHE A 73 9.93 -3.44 1.00
C PHE A 73 11.18 -4.10 0.42
N CYS A 74 11.45 -5.36 0.75
CA CYS A 74 12.59 -6.12 0.19
C CYS A 74 12.48 -6.24 -1.33
N SER A 75 11.28 -6.45 -1.86
CA SER A 75 11.04 -6.49 -3.31
C SER A 75 11.36 -5.15 -3.98
N ALA A 76 10.90 -4.05 -3.40
CA ALA A 76 11.19 -2.69 -3.88
C ALA A 76 12.69 -2.36 -3.77
N ALA A 77 13.36 -2.74 -2.68
CA ALA A 77 14.79 -2.56 -2.49
C ALA A 77 15.61 -3.35 -3.52
N TYR A 78 15.20 -4.58 -3.83
CA TYR A 78 15.82 -5.38 -4.88
C TYR A 78 15.68 -4.72 -6.25
N LEU A 79 14.48 -4.26 -6.61
CA LEU A 79 14.21 -3.55 -7.85
C LEU A 79 15.06 -2.29 -7.98
N ARG A 80 15.17 -1.51 -6.91
CA ARG A 80 15.99 -0.30 -6.89
C ARG A 80 17.49 -0.59 -7.09
N ARG A 81 17.99 -1.66 -6.46
CA ARG A 81 19.44 -1.97 -6.46
C ARG A 81 19.89 -2.73 -7.69
N PHE A 82 19.11 -3.69 -8.17
CA PHE A 82 19.54 -4.62 -9.22
C PHE A 82 18.67 -4.53 -10.48
N GLY A 83 17.46 -3.98 -10.35
CA GLY A 83 16.48 -3.99 -11.41
C GLY A 83 15.98 -5.40 -11.78
N ILE A 84 14.98 -5.45 -12.61
CA ILE A 84 14.53 -6.67 -13.30
C ILE A 84 14.52 -6.35 -14.80
N PRO A 85 15.51 -6.81 -15.58
CA PRO A 85 15.63 -6.44 -17.00
C PRO A 85 14.38 -6.73 -17.82
N PHE A 86 13.65 -7.78 -17.44
CA PHE A 86 12.39 -8.15 -18.09
C PHE A 86 11.31 -7.05 -17.93
N LEU A 87 11.23 -6.39 -16.76
CA LEU A 87 10.21 -5.39 -16.42
C LEU A 87 10.59 -3.95 -16.80
N GLN A 88 11.78 -3.71 -17.31
CA GLN A 88 12.20 -2.39 -17.82
C GLN A 88 11.39 -1.95 -19.06
N LYS A 89 10.86 -2.90 -19.84
CA LYS A 89 9.94 -2.57 -20.95
C LYS A 89 8.54 -2.30 -20.42
N LYS A 90 8.02 -1.09 -20.63
CA LYS A 90 6.65 -0.70 -20.21
C LYS A 90 5.55 -1.67 -20.66
N SER A 91 5.66 -2.23 -21.85
CA SER A 91 4.71 -3.23 -22.35
C SER A 91 4.69 -4.51 -21.51
N ARG A 92 5.85 -4.95 -21.00
CA ARG A 92 5.94 -6.14 -20.15
C ARG A 92 5.45 -5.86 -18.75
N ALA A 93 5.74 -4.66 -18.20
CA ALA A 93 5.21 -4.22 -16.93
C ALA A 93 3.67 -4.10 -16.99
N LEU A 94 3.13 -3.55 -18.08
CA LEU A 94 1.68 -3.52 -18.34
C LEU A 94 1.09 -4.92 -18.46
N LEU A 95 1.76 -5.82 -19.18
CA LEU A 95 1.32 -7.21 -19.29
C LEU A 95 1.26 -7.89 -17.91
N LEU A 96 2.29 -7.70 -17.08
CA LEU A 96 2.31 -8.24 -15.72
C LEU A 96 1.15 -7.68 -14.87
N TYR A 97 0.87 -6.38 -14.98
CA TYR A 97 -0.26 -5.74 -14.33
C TYR A 97 -1.60 -6.36 -14.76
N LEU A 98 -1.80 -6.53 -16.06
CA LEU A 98 -3.01 -7.13 -16.61
C LEU A 98 -3.16 -8.61 -16.21
N ILE A 99 -2.07 -9.39 -16.22
CA ILE A 99 -2.06 -10.77 -15.72
C ILE A 99 -2.50 -10.80 -14.25
N GLY A 100 -2.00 -9.88 -13.43
CA GLY A 100 -2.40 -9.80 -12.02
C GLY A 100 -3.90 -9.48 -11.86
N ILE A 101 -4.43 -8.50 -12.59
CA ILE A 101 -5.85 -8.13 -12.52
C ILE A 101 -6.75 -9.27 -13.03
N PHE A 102 -6.48 -9.75 -14.24
CA PHE A 102 -7.31 -10.81 -14.84
C PHE A 102 -7.15 -12.14 -14.10
N GLY A 103 -5.96 -12.40 -13.53
CA GLY A 103 -5.72 -13.55 -12.68
C GLY A 103 -6.56 -13.50 -11.41
N THR A 104 -6.56 -12.37 -10.70
CA THR A 104 -7.40 -12.17 -9.50
C THR A 104 -8.89 -12.36 -9.84
N PHE A 105 -9.36 -11.72 -10.92
CA PHE A 105 -10.76 -11.83 -11.33
C PHE A 105 -11.13 -13.25 -11.78
N GLY A 106 -10.28 -13.89 -12.59
CA GLY A 106 -10.51 -15.25 -13.09
C GLY A 106 -10.54 -16.28 -11.96
N GLU A 107 -9.60 -16.19 -11.01
CA GLU A 107 -9.58 -17.07 -9.84
C GLU A 107 -10.81 -16.86 -8.96
N ALA A 108 -11.17 -15.61 -8.65
CA ALA A 108 -12.36 -15.31 -7.89
C ALA A 108 -13.62 -15.85 -8.56
N MET A 109 -13.72 -15.73 -9.90
CA MET A 109 -14.84 -16.28 -10.66
C MET A 109 -14.91 -17.80 -10.61
N LEU A 110 -13.75 -18.47 -10.76
CA LEU A 110 -13.69 -19.93 -10.70
C LEU A 110 -14.09 -20.44 -9.30
N LEU A 111 -13.58 -19.84 -8.24
CA LEU A 111 -13.95 -20.19 -6.87
C LEU A 111 -15.43 -19.94 -6.59
N HIS A 112 -15.97 -18.86 -7.10
CA HIS A 112 -17.41 -18.57 -6.97
C HIS A 112 -18.28 -19.58 -7.71
N LEU A 113 -17.93 -19.96 -8.93
CA LEU A 113 -18.62 -21.01 -9.69
C LEU A 113 -18.53 -22.36 -9.00
N PHE A 114 -17.39 -22.68 -8.40
CA PHE A 114 -17.22 -23.89 -7.60
C PHE A 114 -18.10 -23.88 -6.36
N TYR A 115 -18.14 -22.76 -5.64
CA TYR A 115 -19.03 -22.57 -4.48
C TYR A 115 -20.51 -22.76 -4.85
N LEU A 116 -20.96 -22.17 -5.96
CA LEU A 116 -22.34 -22.33 -6.42
C LEU A 116 -22.73 -23.78 -6.74
N LYS A 117 -21.75 -24.60 -7.21
CA LYS A 117 -21.99 -26.00 -7.52
C LYS A 117 -21.94 -26.91 -6.31
N THR A 118 -21.09 -26.65 -5.34
CA THR A 118 -20.80 -27.57 -4.22
C THR A 118 -21.35 -27.13 -2.90
N GLY A 119 -21.71 -25.85 -2.74
CA GLY A 119 -22.07 -25.24 -1.47
C GLY A 119 -20.93 -25.20 -0.44
N SER A 120 -19.70 -25.56 -0.87
CA SER A 120 -18.53 -25.72 0.01
C SER A 120 -17.51 -24.63 -0.25
N LEU A 121 -16.58 -24.40 0.73
CA LEU A 121 -15.43 -23.51 0.59
C LEU A 121 -15.74 -22.01 0.57
N GLU A 122 -16.82 -21.57 1.21
CA GLU A 122 -17.12 -20.11 1.37
C GLU A 122 -15.94 -19.33 1.93
N LEU A 123 -15.15 -19.94 2.83
CA LEU A 123 -13.99 -19.32 3.46
C LEU A 123 -12.89 -18.92 2.48
N ILE A 124 -12.76 -19.62 1.35
CA ILE A 124 -11.71 -19.33 0.37
C ILE A 124 -12.11 -18.31 -0.69
N LEU A 125 -13.40 -17.92 -0.78
CA LEU A 125 -13.87 -16.93 -1.77
C LEU A 125 -13.18 -15.56 -1.65
N LYS A 126 -12.65 -15.24 -0.48
CA LYS A 126 -11.96 -13.97 -0.22
C LYS A 126 -10.46 -14.03 -0.48
N ILE A 127 -9.86 -15.23 -0.62
CA ILE A 127 -8.41 -15.40 -0.76
C ILE A 127 -7.83 -14.65 -1.97
N PRO A 128 -8.44 -14.68 -3.19
CA PRO A 128 -7.90 -13.99 -4.34
C PRO A 128 -7.75 -12.48 -4.18
N TYR A 129 -8.50 -11.88 -3.23
CA TYR A 129 -8.48 -10.43 -2.96
C TYR A 129 -7.54 -10.03 -1.82
N GLU A 130 -6.89 -11.00 -1.17
CA GLU A 130 -5.98 -10.69 -0.08
C GLU A 130 -4.68 -10.07 -0.62
N TYR A 131 -4.13 -9.07 0.08
CA TYR A 131 -2.97 -8.30 -0.41
C TYR A 131 -1.71 -9.14 -0.62
N ASN A 132 -1.54 -10.22 0.13
CA ASN A 132 -0.42 -11.14 0.01
C ASN A 132 -0.71 -12.34 -0.92
N HIS A 133 -1.73 -12.23 -1.77
CA HIS A 133 -1.98 -13.22 -2.82
C HIS A 133 -1.13 -12.93 -4.07
N ILE A 134 -0.80 -13.99 -4.84
CA ILE A 134 0.10 -13.90 -5.98
C ILE A 134 -0.36 -12.88 -7.04
N PHE A 135 -1.63 -12.90 -7.43
CA PHE A 135 -2.14 -12.03 -8.49
C PHE A 135 -2.21 -10.56 -8.08
N PRO A 136 -2.75 -10.15 -6.91
CA PRO A 136 -2.63 -8.79 -6.41
C PRO A 136 -1.18 -8.31 -6.28
N PHE A 137 -0.25 -9.18 -5.86
CA PHE A 137 1.16 -8.84 -5.80
C PHE A 137 1.74 -8.58 -7.20
N LEU A 138 1.45 -9.45 -8.19
CA LEU A 138 1.91 -9.26 -9.58
C LEU A 138 1.32 -7.99 -10.20
N ALA A 139 0.04 -7.68 -9.93
CA ALA A 139 -0.57 -6.44 -10.36
C ALA A 139 0.15 -5.23 -9.76
N SER A 140 0.39 -5.24 -8.46
CA SER A 140 1.10 -4.16 -7.76
C SER A 140 2.51 -3.97 -8.27
N LEU A 141 3.25 -5.06 -8.48
CA LEU A 141 4.61 -5.05 -9.02
C LEU A 141 4.64 -4.50 -10.47
N GLY A 142 3.73 -4.96 -11.31
CA GLY A 142 3.59 -4.48 -12.69
C GLY A 142 3.29 -2.99 -12.75
N LEU A 143 2.32 -2.53 -11.94
CA LEU A 143 1.94 -1.13 -11.85
C LEU A 143 3.10 -0.26 -11.33
N PHE A 144 3.79 -0.71 -10.27
CA PHE A 144 4.97 -0.03 -9.73
C PHE A 144 6.05 0.14 -10.79
N CYS A 145 6.38 -0.93 -11.54
CA CYS A 145 7.38 -0.88 -12.61
C CYS A 145 6.96 0.03 -13.78
N LEU A 146 5.66 0.11 -14.10
CA LEU A 146 5.15 1.05 -15.11
C LEU A 146 5.45 2.51 -14.75
N PHE A 147 5.32 2.87 -13.47
CA PHE A 147 5.56 4.23 -13.00
C PHE A 147 7.02 4.52 -12.67
N LEU A 148 7.80 3.51 -12.31
CA LEU A 148 9.21 3.67 -11.91
C LEU A 148 10.05 4.39 -12.97
N ASP A 149 9.85 4.02 -14.25
CA ASP A 149 10.57 4.61 -15.40
C ASP A 149 9.70 5.64 -16.16
N SER A 150 8.60 6.10 -15.55
CA SER A 150 7.72 7.07 -16.18
C SER A 150 8.06 8.48 -15.70
N SER A 151 8.57 9.31 -16.60
CA SER A 151 8.69 10.75 -16.37
C SER A 151 7.39 11.45 -16.81
N ILE A 152 6.44 11.61 -15.89
CA ILE A 152 5.25 12.43 -16.14
C ILE A 152 5.68 13.88 -16.00
N GLN A 153 6.00 14.51 -17.14
CA GLN A 153 6.38 15.92 -17.19
C GLN A 153 5.18 16.83 -17.42
N GLY A 154 5.38 18.13 -17.20
CA GLY A 154 4.35 19.15 -17.45
C GLY A 154 3.39 19.37 -16.29
N LYS A 155 2.23 19.95 -16.61
CA LYS A 155 1.24 20.37 -15.60
C LYS A 155 0.71 19.23 -14.74
N ILE A 156 0.48 18.05 -15.34
CA ILE A 156 -0.05 16.88 -14.64
C ILE A 156 0.96 16.37 -13.59
N GLY A 157 2.23 16.23 -13.98
CA GLY A 157 3.28 15.81 -13.04
C GLY A 157 3.46 16.80 -11.90
N SER A 158 3.44 18.11 -12.20
CA SER A 158 3.51 19.15 -11.18
C SER A 158 2.34 19.09 -10.19
N VAL A 159 1.12 18.85 -10.67
CA VAL A 159 -0.07 18.70 -9.82
C VAL A 159 0.07 17.45 -8.95
N ALA A 160 0.44 16.30 -9.53
CA ALA A 160 0.61 15.05 -8.79
C ALA A 160 1.63 15.19 -7.65
N VAL A 161 2.79 15.81 -7.91
CA VAL A 161 3.82 16.06 -6.89
C VAL A 161 3.30 16.97 -5.78
N LYS A 162 2.50 18.01 -6.10
CA LYS A 162 1.92 18.90 -5.11
C LYS A 162 0.85 18.22 -4.25
N LEU A 163 0.09 17.28 -4.81
CA LEU A 163 -0.97 16.57 -4.10
C LEU A 163 -0.44 15.35 -3.29
N ALA A 164 0.67 14.75 -3.71
CA ALA A 164 1.23 13.56 -3.07
C ALA A 164 1.40 13.66 -1.54
N PRO A 165 1.84 14.78 -0.94
CA PRO A 165 1.98 14.90 0.52
C PRO A 165 0.67 14.79 1.30
N TYR A 166 -0.48 14.99 0.65
CA TYR A 166 -1.81 14.98 1.27
C TYR A 166 -2.51 13.61 1.18
N THR A 167 -1.98 12.66 0.40
CA THR A 167 -2.62 11.36 0.17
C THR A 167 -2.74 10.51 1.44
N LEU A 168 -1.78 10.61 2.35
CA LEU A 168 -1.86 9.96 3.66
C LEU A 168 -3.02 10.52 4.49
N GLY A 169 -3.26 11.83 4.45
CA GLY A 169 -4.38 12.46 5.13
C GLY A 169 -5.72 12.01 4.56
N VAL A 170 -5.83 11.85 3.24
CA VAL A 170 -7.01 11.25 2.59
C VAL A 170 -7.28 9.86 3.14
N TYR A 171 -6.23 9.00 3.22
CA TYR A 171 -6.34 7.66 3.79
C TYR A 171 -6.82 7.69 5.24
N LEU A 172 -6.20 8.52 6.09
CA LEU A 172 -6.56 8.60 7.50
C LEU A 172 -7.99 9.11 7.73
N LEU A 173 -8.47 9.99 6.86
CA LEU A 173 -9.82 10.53 6.95
C LEU A 173 -10.88 9.48 6.56
N HIS A 174 -10.72 8.83 5.40
CA HIS A 174 -11.74 7.90 4.92
C HIS A 174 -11.79 6.58 5.71
N GLU A 175 -10.68 6.17 6.32
CA GLU A 175 -10.59 5.01 7.21
C GLU A 175 -10.97 5.34 8.67
N ASN A 176 -11.26 6.59 8.99
CA ASN A 176 -11.70 6.97 10.33
C ASN A 176 -13.01 6.27 10.70
N LEU A 177 -13.08 5.73 11.93
CA LEU A 177 -14.24 4.96 12.41
C LEU A 177 -15.58 5.69 12.27
N GLY A 178 -15.58 7.02 12.43
CA GLY A 178 -16.77 7.84 12.28
C GLY A 178 -17.19 8.10 10.83
N VAL A 179 -16.28 7.92 9.88
CA VAL A 179 -16.49 8.27 8.46
C VAL A 179 -16.57 7.04 7.58
N ARG A 180 -15.79 5.99 7.86
CA ARG A 180 -15.61 4.78 7.03
C ARG A 180 -16.90 4.15 6.53
N TYR A 181 -17.94 4.10 7.37
CA TYR A 181 -19.24 3.53 7.01
C TYR A 181 -20.30 4.59 6.72
N ALA A 182 -20.06 5.85 7.13
CA ALA A 182 -21.02 6.92 6.98
C ALA A 182 -21.01 7.50 5.55
N TRP A 183 -19.84 7.63 4.92
CA TRP A 183 -19.73 8.25 3.61
C TRP A 183 -20.46 7.45 2.51
N GLN A 184 -20.55 6.13 2.62
CA GLN A 184 -21.32 5.28 1.69
C GLN A 184 -22.80 5.65 1.71
N LYS A 185 -23.36 5.85 2.92
CA LYS A 185 -24.74 6.29 3.11
C LYS A 185 -24.95 7.72 2.64
N TRP A 186 -24.01 8.62 2.98
CA TRP A 186 -24.10 10.04 2.58
C TRP A 186 -24.07 10.24 1.07
N LEU A 187 -23.37 9.37 0.36
CA LEU A 187 -23.22 9.44 -1.10
C LEU A 187 -24.23 8.53 -1.84
N GLY A 188 -25.15 7.89 -1.11
CA GLY A 188 -26.26 7.14 -1.71
C GLY A 188 -25.87 5.93 -2.54
N VAL A 189 -24.71 5.32 -2.28
CA VAL A 189 -24.17 4.18 -3.06
C VAL A 189 -25.14 2.98 -3.02
N GLU A 190 -25.82 2.79 -1.91
CA GLU A 190 -26.76 1.67 -1.69
C GLU A 190 -28.06 1.77 -2.52
N GLN A 191 -28.36 2.94 -3.12
CA GLN A 191 -29.59 3.23 -3.84
C GLN A 191 -29.46 3.10 -5.36
N ILE A 192 -28.29 2.66 -5.84
CA ILE A 192 -27.98 2.65 -7.26
C ILE A 192 -28.21 1.26 -7.83
N ASP A 193 -29.18 1.14 -8.72
CA ASP A 193 -29.45 -0.08 -9.46
C ASP A 193 -28.67 -0.12 -10.79
N GLY A 194 -28.09 -1.27 -11.08
CA GLY A 194 -27.39 -1.56 -12.32
C GLY A 194 -25.87 -1.38 -12.27
N VAL A 195 -25.17 -2.21 -13.03
CA VAL A 195 -23.70 -2.30 -12.98
C VAL A 195 -23.02 -1.03 -13.51
N LEU A 196 -23.47 -0.51 -14.64
CA LEU A 196 -22.85 0.68 -15.25
C LEU A 196 -23.08 1.96 -14.44
N PRO A 197 -24.31 2.28 -13.96
CA PRO A 197 -24.51 3.39 -13.06
C PRO A 197 -23.69 3.26 -11.78
N LEU A 198 -23.60 2.07 -11.20
CA LEU A 198 -22.80 1.82 -9.99
C LEU A 198 -21.32 2.10 -10.25
N LEU A 199 -20.75 1.65 -11.37
CA LEU A 199 -19.35 1.93 -11.71
C LEU A 199 -19.08 3.43 -11.88
N LEU A 200 -19.93 4.13 -12.63
CA LEU A 200 -19.78 5.58 -12.84
C LEU A 200 -19.89 6.35 -11.53
N TRP A 201 -20.86 5.98 -10.69
CA TRP A 201 -21.04 6.59 -9.37
C TRP A 201 -19.86 6.31 -8.45
N THR A 202 -19.34 5.09 -8.45
CA THR A 202 -18.15 4.73 -7.67
C THR A 202 -16.94 5.60 -8.06
N VAL A 203 -16.72 5.81 -9.36
CA VAL A 203 -15.64 6.71 -9.82
C VAL A 203 -15.87 8.14 -9.31
N LEU A 204 -17.09 8.64 -9.41
CA LEU A 204 -17.44 9.99 -8.91
C LEU A 204 -17.19 10.09 -7.41
N VAL A 205 -17.64 9.11 -6.63
CA VAL A 205 -17.46 9.04 -5.18
C VAL A 205 -15.99 9.03 -4.79
N VAL A 206 -15.16 8.23 -5.47
CA VAL A 206 -13.71 8.19 -5.24
C VAL A 206 -13.09 9.57 -5.46
N VAL A 207 -13.46 10.26 -6.54
CA VAL A 207 -12.96 11.61 -6.83
C VAL A 207 -13.41 12.60 -5.75
N VAL A 208 -14.67 12.57 -5.35
CA VAL A 208 -15.22 13.47 -4.31
C VAL A 208 -14.51 13.24 -2.97
N VAL A 209 -14.39 11.99 -2.52
CA VAL A 209 -13.72 11.63 -1.26
C VAL A 209 -12.25 12.05 -1.30
N PHE A 210 -11.58 11.83 -2.42
CA PHE A 210 -10.18 12.22 -2.60
C PHE A 210 -10.00 13.74 -2.52
N VAL A 211 -10.82 14.52 -3.22
CA VAL A 211 -10.74 16.00 -3.20
C VAL A 211 -11.06 16.55 -1.82
N LEU A 212 -12.13 16.07 -1.17
CA LEU A 212 -12.49 16.48 0.19
C LEU A 212 -11.38 16.12 1.19
N GLY A 213 -10.82 14.92 1.07
CA GLY A 213 -9.71 14.49 1.92
C GLY A 213 -8.46 15.37 1.78
N ILE A 214 -8.12 15.77 0.54
CA ILE A 214 -7.02 16.72 0.29
C ILE A 214 -7.31 18.07 0.94
N LEU A 215 -8.53 18.60 0.78
CA LEU A 215 -8.89 19.90 1.36
C LEU A 215 -8.80 19.87 2.89
N VAL A 216 -9.33 18.82 3.52
CA VAL A 216 -9.24 18.66 4.98
C VAL A 216 -7.79 18.55 5.43
N ASP A 217 -6.97 17.75 4.75
CA ASP A 217 -5.56 17.59 5.13
C ASP A 217 -4.73 18.86 4.88
N PHE A 218 -5.06 19.63 3.84
CA PHE A 218 -4.46 20.95 3.59
C PHE A 218 -4.73 21.90 4.76
N VAL A 219 -5.98 21.98 5.23
CA VAL A 219 -6.35 22.82 6.40
C VAL A 219 -5.63 22.32 7.65
N ARG A 220 -5.64 20.99 7.91
CA ARG A 220 -4.91 20.39 9.01
C ARG A 220 -3.41 20.77 8.98
N LYS A 221 -2.77 20.64 7.82
CA LYS A 221 -1.36 20.99 7.65
C LYS A 221 -1.12 22.47 7.96
N ALA A 222 -1.93 23.37 7.45
CA ALA A 222 -1.80 24.80 7.70
C ALA A 222 -1.90 25.12 9.21
N ILE A 223 -2.84 24.48 9.92
CA ILE A 223 -2.99 24.62 11.39
C ILE A 223 -1.75 24.06 12.09
N CYS A 224 -1.31 22.85 11.74
CA CYS A 224 -0.14 22.23 12.36
C CYS A 224 1.14 23.05 12.14
N ASP A 225 1.36 23.55 10.93
CA ASP A 225 2.52 24.39 10.60
C ASP A 225 2.48 25.72 11.38
N GLY A 226 1.29 26.30 11.57
CA GLY A 226 1.09 27.49 12.40
C GLY A 226 1.43 27.22 13.87
N LEU A 227 0.88 26.15 14.44
CA LEU A 227 1.16 25.73 15.81
C LEU A 227 2.64 25.40 16.02
N HIS A 228 3.24 24.66 15.07
CA HIS A 228 4.66 24.35 15.13
C HIS A 228 5.53 25.61 15.21
N LYS A 229 5.26 26.63 14.42
CA LYS A 229 5.98 27.92 14.50
C LYS A 229 5.84 28.58 15.88
N ILE A 230 4.67 28.53 16.49
CA ILE A 230 4.42 29.06 17.84
C ILE A 230 5.22 28.27 18.87
N PHE A 231 5.17 26.93 18.82
CA PHE A 231 5.84 26.08 19.78
C PHE A 231 7.38 26.07 19.67
N LEU A 232 7.94 26.44 18.50
CA LEU A 232 9.39 26.58 18.34
C LEU A 232 10.01 27.65 19.25
N HIS A 233 9.22 28.58 19.78
CA HIS A 233 9.67 29.56 20.78
C HIS A 233 9.86 28.96 22.15
N ILE A 234 9.33 27.75 22.41
CA ILE A 234 9.43 27.03 23.67
C ILE A 234 10.69 26.15 23.64
N ARG A 235 11.67 26.44 24.48
CA ARG A 235 12.97 25.75 24.53
C ARG A 235 12.90 24.22 24.52
N PRO A 236 12.11 23.55 25.40
CA PRO A 236 12.05 22.08 25.41
C PRO A 236 11.50 21.50 24.13
N TYR A 237 10.50 22.14 23.49
CA TYR A 237 9.94 21.71 22.20
C TYR A 237 10.96 21.83 21.06
N ARG A 238 11.69 22.94 21.02
CA ARG A 238 12.75 23.15 20.05
C ARG A 238 13.85 22.10 20.16
N SER A 239 14.34 21.83 21.37
CA SER A 239 15.37 20.80 21.63
C SER A 239 14.89 19.40 21.22
N LEU A 240 13.63 19.06 21.51
CA LEU A 240 13.02 17.79 21.07
C LEU A 240 12.95 17.69 19.55
N THR A 241 12.52 18.76 18.88
CA THR A 241 12.43 18.80 17.41
C THR A 241 13.79 18.64 16.75
N GLU A 242 14.84 19.27 17.29
CA GLU A 242 16.22 19.12 16.83
C GLU A 242 16.70 17.67 16.97
N LYS A 243 16.48 17.04 18.12
CA LYS A 243 16.84 15.62 18.35
C LYS A 243 16.10 14.68 17.40
N ILE A 244 14.80 14.88 17.17
CA ILE A 244 14.02 14.07 16.23
C ILE A 244 14.57 14.21 14.82
N ARG A 245 14.92 15.43 14.40
CA ARG A 245 15.51 15.68 13.09
C ARG A 245 16.87 15.01 12.93
N ASP A 246 17.70 15.03 13.96
CA ASP A 246 19.03 14.38 13.95
C ASP A 246 18.89 12.85 13.82
N VAL A 247 17.93 12.27 14.54
CA VAL A 247 17.59 10.84 14.41
C VAL A 247 17.08 10.53 13.02
N ASP A 248 16.16 11.33 12.47
CA ASP A 248 15.62 11.13 11.11
C ASP A 248 16.72 11.24 10.03
N THR A 249 17.65 12.18 10.18
CA THR A 249 18.79 12.31 9.27
C THR A 249 19.75 11.14 9.37
N MET A 250 19.99 10.63 10.57
CA MET A 250 20.79 9.42 10.78
C MET A 250 20.15 8.20 10.08
N PHE A 251 18.85 8.00 10.27
CA PHE A 251 18.12 6.92 9.62
C PHE A 251 18.10 7.04 8.09
N LYS A 252 17.94 8.25 7.56
CA LYS A 252 17.98 8.49 6.11
C LYS A 252 19.34 8.14 5.50
N ARG A 253 20.44 8.50 6.15
CA ARG A 253 21.77 8.08 5.74
C ARG A 253 21.91 6.56 5.71
N GLU A 254 21.50 5.91 6.75
CA GLU A 254 21.58 4.45 6.91
C GLU A 254 20.72 3.69 5.87
N VAL A 255 19.60 4.26 5.41
CA VAL A 255 18.64 3.60 4.52
C VAL A 255 18.83 4.00 3.05
N MET A 256 19.37 5.21 2.76
CA MET A 256 19.42 5.75 1.38
C MET A 256 20.82 5.74 0.74
N GLU A 257 21.90 5.64 1.52
CA GLU A 257 23.26 5.38 1.04
C GLU A 257 23.57 3.87 1.06
#